data_6029be812425191efd250aeaab5b018c
#
_entry.id   6029be812425191efd250aeaab5b018c
#
_cell.length_a   1.000
_cell.length_b   1.000
_cell.length_c   1.000
_cell.angle_alpha   90.00
_cell.angle_beta   90.00
_cell.angle_gamma   90.00
#
_symmetry.space_group_name_H-M   'P 1'
#
loop_
_entity.id
_entity.type
_entity.pdbx_description
1 polymer ?
#
loop_
_entity_poly.entity_id
_entity_poly.type
_entity_poly.pdbx_seq_one_letter_code
_entity_poly.pdbx_strand_id
1 'polypeptide(L)'
;MSTTASGPQVTIYTDGACSGNPGPGAWGAILMAEGHRKELFGGDPATTNNRMELTAAIMALEALKRPCTVDLHTDSQYLRNGIMSWINGWKRNGWRTADRKPVKNVDLWQRLDEAIQRHVVRWHWVKGHAGHEMNERADELARAGLAEARLAKVR
;
A
#
# COMPACT_ATOMS: atom_id res chain seq x y z
N MET A 1 8.37 28.60 -9.33
CA MET A 1 8.12 28.15 -9.11
C MET A 1 7.66 27.34 -9.00
N SER A 2 7.60 26.87 -8.85
CA SER A 2 7.16 25.99 -8.91
C SER A 2 6.27 25.71 -8.32
N THR A 3 5.77 25.78 -8.14
CA THR A 3 4.93 25.43 -7.73
C THR A 3 4.37 24.46 -7.54
N THR A 4 4.59 24.28 -7.83
CA THR A 4 4.16 22.97 -7.91
C THR A 4 4.34 22.19 -6.71
N ALA A 5 4.86 22.71 -5.71
CA ALA A 5 5.02 22.00 -4.50
C ALA A 5 3.65 21.70 -3.95
N SER A 6 3.26 20.45 -3.99
CA SER A 6 2.01 20.00 -3.46
C SER A 6 2.19 19.69 -2.00
N GLY A 7 2.51 20.69 -1.20
CA GLY A 7 2.67 20.54 0.22
C GLY A 7 3.96 19.83 0.64
N PRO A 8 3.97 19.26 1.84
CA PRO A 8 5.18 18.64 2.40
C PRO A 8 5.66 17.43 1.60
N GLN A 9 6.94 17.15 1.71
CA GLN A 9 7.51 15.94 1.15
C GLN A 9 7.48 14.83 2.21
N VAL A 10 6.98 13.68 1.81
CA VAL A 10 6.87 12.52 2.71
C VAL A 10 7.46 11.31 2.02
N THR A 11 8.25 10.55 2.77
CA THR A 11 8.77 9.26 2.29
C THR A 11 8.01 8.15 2.98
N ILE A 12 7.52 7.18 2.22
CA ILE A 12 6.71 6.07 2.74
C ILE A 12 7.34 4.75 2.32
N TYR A 13 7.36 3.79 3.25
CA TYR A 13 7.75 2.41 2.99
C TYR A 13 6.60 1.51 3.41
N THR A 14 6.22 0.55 2.57
CA THR A 14 5.08 -0.32 2.83
C THR A 14 5.44 -1.78 2.61
N ASP A 15 4.72 -2.66 3.31
CA ASP A 15 4.83 -4.10 3.13
C ASP A 15 3.54 -4.78 3.52
N GLY A 16 3.29 -5.95 2.92
CA GLY A 16 2.14 -6.79 3.25
C GLY A 16 2.59 -8.22 3.44
N ALA A 17 1.85 -8.96 4.25
CA ALA A 17 2.14 -10.36 4.53
C ALA A 17 0.84 -11.13 4.72
N CYS A 18 0.87 -12.42 4.43
CA CYS A 18 -0.30 -13.28 4.60
C CYS A 18 0.16 -14.69 4.95
N SER A 19 -0.51 -15.29 5.93
CA SER A 19 -0.23 -16.66 6.34
C SER A 19 -1.27 -17.56 5.70
N GLY A 20 -0.91 -18.21 4.59
CA GLY A 20 -1.86 -18.85 3.71
C GLY A 20 -2.45 -17.82 2.76
N ASN A 21 -3.07 -18.24 1.70
CA ASN A 21 -3.55 -17.30 0.68
C ASN A 21 -4.80 -17.85 0.03
N PRO A 22 -6.00 -17.64 0.61
CA PRO A 22 -6.32 -16.71 1.70
C PRO A 22 -5.99 -17.23 3.11
N GLY A 23 -5.94 -16.29 4.05
CA GLY A 23 -5.69 -16.59 5.45
C GLY A 23 -5.48 -15.31 6.24
N PRO A 24 -5.03 -15.40 7.50
CA PRO A 24 -4.69 -14.20 8.25
C PRO A 24 -3.57 -13.43 7.56
N GLY A 25 -3.74 -12.12 7.48
CA GLY A 25 -2.75 -11.28 6.84
C GLY A 25 -2.60 -9.96 7.56
N ALA A 26 -1.60 -9.18 7.16
CA ALA A 26 -1.31 -7.92 7.80
C ALA A 26 -0.51 -7.01 6.87
N TRP A 27 -0.43 -5.74 7.26
CA TRP A 27 0.30 -4.73 6.52
C TRP A 27 1.09 -3.86 7.48
N GLY A 28 2.14 -3.24 6.98
CA GLY A 28 2.94 -2.29 7.73
C GLY A 28 3.33 -1.13 6.85
N ALA A 29 3.48 0.05 7.45
CA ALA A 29 3.88 1.25 6.74
C ALA A 29 4.68 2.16 7.66
N ILE A 30 5.67 2.84 7.07
CA ILE A 30 6.46 3.83 7.76
C ILE A 30 6.35 5.13 6.98
N LEU A 31 5.98 6.21 7.66
CA LEU A 31 5.86 7.54 7.07
C LEU A 31 6.91 8.44 7.70
N MET A 32 7.72 9.10 6.89
CA MET A 32 8.80 9.95 7.36
C MET A 32 8.72 11.33 6.72
N ALA A 33 8.72 12.38 7.52
CA ALA A 33 8.66 13.76 7.05
C ALA A 33 9.33 14.69 8.05
N GLU A 34 10.29 15.49 7.59
CA GLU A 34 10.90 16.55 8.40
C GLU A 34 11.35 16.11 9.81
N GLY A 35 12.03 14.97 9.86
CA GLY A 35 12.51 14.45 11.14
C GLY A 35 11.47 13.73 11.98
N HIS A 36 10.24 13.68 11.51
CA HIS A 36 9.18 12.92 12.18
C HIS A 36 9.01 11.56 11.51
N ARG A 37 8.71 10.57 12.33
CA ARG A 37 8.50 9.20 11.84
C ARG A 37 7.25 8.65 12.48
N LYS A 38 6.37 8.08 11.65
CA LYS A 38 5.16 7.43 12.11
C LYS A 38 5.13 6.03 11.56
N GLU A 39 4.83 5.06 12.42
CA GLU A 39 4.70 3.66 12.02
C GLU A 39 3.27 3.22 12.18
N LEU A 40 2.75 2.55 11.17
CA LEU A 40 1.38 2.04 11.15
C LEU A 40 1.42 0.56 10.85
N PHE A 41 0.51 -0.19 11.42
CA PHE A 41 0.31 -1.58 11.02
C PHE A 41 -1.10 -2.02 11.36
N GLY A 42 -1.55 -3.08 10.71
CA GLY A 42 -2.85 -3.65 10.97
C GLY A 42 -2.93 -5.05 10.41
N GLY A 43 -3.98 -5.76 10.77
CA GLY A 43 -4.17 -7.12 10.33
C GLY A 43 -5.62 -7.42 9.97
N ASP A 44 -5.82 -8.53 9.28
CA ASP A 44 -7.13 -9.03 8.88
C ASP A 44 -7.11 -10.54 9.04
N PRO A 45 -8.10 -11.14 9.74
CA PRO A 45 -8.09 -12.59 9.95
C PRO A 45 -8.34 -13.41 8.69
N ALA A 46 -8.84 -12.79 7.60
CA ALA A 46 -9.11 -13.52 6.36
C ALA A 46 -8.89 -12.60 5.16
N THR A 47 -7.74 -12.72 4.53
CA THR A 47 -7.36 -11.86 3.41
C THR A 47 -6.35 -12.56 2.50
N THR A 48 -5.73 -11.81 1.60
CA THR A 48 -4.69 -12.31 0.71
C THR A 48 -3.46 -11.40 0.76
N ASN A 49 -2.33 -11.92 0.32
CA ASN A 49 -1.11 -11.12 0.27
C ASN A 49 -1.30 -9.86 -0.59
N ASN A 50 -1.92 -10.01 -1.76
CA ASN A 50 -2.14 -8.86 -2.66
C ASN A 50 -3.01 -7.79 -2.02
N ARG A 51 -4.06 -8.19 -1.30
CA ARG A 51 -4.91 -7.22 -0.61
C ARG A 51 -4.14 -6.48 0.48
N MET A 52 -3.25 -7.18 1.18
CA MET A 52 -2.47 -6.54 2.24
C MET A 52 -1.44 -5.56 1.68
N GLU A 53 -0.86 -5.87 0.52
CA GLU A 53 0.06 -4.94 -0.13
C GLU A 53 -0.65 -3.68 -0.59
N LEU A 54 -1.86 -3.81 -1.13
CA LEU A 54 -2.67 -2.65 -1.50
C LEU A 54 -3.06 -1.86 -0.25
N THR A 55 -3.49 -2.55 0.79
CA THR A 55 -3.95 -1.91 2.03
C THR A 55 -2.83 -1.09 2.67
N ALA A 56 -1.59 -1.60 2.66
CA ALA A 56 -0.47 -0.86 3.22
C ALA A 56 -0.31 0.50 2.54
N ALA A 57 -0.34 0.54 1.22
CA ALA A 57 -0.22 1.79 0.46
C ALA A 57 -1.41 2.72 0.73
N ILE A 58 -2.62 2.17 0.75
CA ILE A 58 -3.83 2.94 1.00
C ILE A 58 -3.79 3.59 2.39
N MET A 59 -3.51 2.80 3.41
CA MET A 59 -3.50 3.29 4.79
C MET A 59 -2.44 4.35 5.01
N ALA A 60 -1.27 4.19 4.38
CA ALA A 60 -0.22 5.17 4.47
C ALA A 60 -0.63 6.50 3.83
N LEU A 61 -1.18 6.45 2.63
CA LEU A 61 -1.60 7.66 1.93
C LEU A 61 -2.78 8.34 2.63
N GLU A 62 -3.73 7.56 3.13
CA GLU A 62 -4.88 8.11 3.84
C GLU A 62 -4.54 8.70 5.19
N ALA A 63 -3.40 8.32 5.76
CA ALA A 63 -2.94 8.90 7.03
C ALA A 63 -2.45 10.33 6.86
N LEU A 64 -2.16 10.76 5.65
CA LEU A 64 -1.71 12.12 5.36
C LEU A 64 -2.91 13.06 5.36
N LYS A 65 -2.85 14.10 6.18
CA LYS A 65 -4.00 14.98 6.43
C LYS A 65 -4.16 16.09 5.40
N ARG A 66 -3.16 16.29 4.56
CA ARG A 66 -3.20 17.32 3.51
C ARG A 66 -2.43 16.82 2.28
N PRO A 67 -2.61 17.48 1.13
CA PRO A 67 -1.88 17.06 -0.07
C PRO A 67 -0.37 17.12 0.14
N CYS A 68 0.32 16.07 -0.28
CA CYS A 68 1.76 15.92 -0.11
C CYS A 68 2.41 15.45 -1.41
N THR A 69 3.71 15.69 -1.53
CA THR A 69 4.53 14.99 -2.51
C THR A 69 5.11 13.78 -1.82
N VAL A 70 4.80 12.59 -2.31
CA VAL A 70 5.09 11.33 -1.63
C VAL A 70 6.04 10.50 -2.47
N ASP A 71 7.14 10.05 -1.84
CA ASP A 71 8.00 9.01 -2.41
C ASP A 71 7.62 7.71 -1.72
N LEU A 72 6.96 6.81 -2.44
CA LEU A 72 6.45 5.57 -1.87
C LEU A 72 7.27 4.39 -2.36
N HIS A 73 7.90 3.70 -1.42
CA HIS A 73 8.77 2.55 -1.68
C HIS A 73 8.06 1.26 -1.33
N THR A 74 8.04 0.31 -2.27
CA THR A 74 7.42 -0.99 -2.06
C THR A 74 8.10 -2.03 -2.94
N ASP A 75 8.09 -3.30 -2.49
CA ASP A 75 8.58 -4.39 -3.30
C ASP A 75 7.45 -5.21 -3.95
N SER A 76 6.22 -4.74 -3.83
CA SER A 76 5.07 -5.45 -4.36
C SER A 76 5.02 -5.40 -5.88
N GLN A 77 5.20 -6.55 -6.52
CA GLN A 77 5.06 -6.65 -7.97
C GLN A 77 3.63 -6.51 -8.42
N TYR A 78 2.69 -6.98 -7.61
CA TYR A 78 1.27 -6.84 -7.91
C TYR A 78 0.87 -5.36 -7.96
N LEU A 79 1.29 -4.58 -6.96
CA LEU A 79 1.03 -3.15 -6.92
C LEU A 79 1.69 -2.44 -8.10
N ARG A 80 2.94 -2.79 -8.38
CA ARG A 80 3.68 -2.22 -9.52
C ARG A 80 2.95 -2.47 -10.83
N ASN A 81 2.56 -3.72 -11.09
CA ASN A 81 1.89 -4.07 -12.33
C ASN A 81 0.58 -3.31 -12.49
N GLY A 82 -0.18 -3.19 -11.41
CA GLY A 82 -1.43 -2.45 -11.45
C GLY A 82 -1.23 -0.97 -11.75
N ILE A 83 -0.30 -0.32 -11.04
CA ILE A 83 -0.05 1.10 -11.23
C ILE A 83 0.55 1.39 -12.61
N MET A 84 1.49 0.58 -13.04
CA MET A 84 2.22 0.84 -14.29
C MET A 84 1.49 0.37 -15.54
N SER A 85 0.68 -0.68 -15.45
CA SER A 85 0.14 -1.33 -16.64
C SER A 85 -1.37 -1.45 -16.69
N TRP A 86 -2.06 -1.63 -15.55
CA TRP A 86 -3.47 -2.03 -15.58
C TRP A 86 -4.46 -0.92 -15.25
N ILE A 87 -4.11 -0.03 -14.33
CA ILE A 87 -5.10 0.87 -13.72
C ILE A 87 -5.75 1.82 -14.73
N ASN A 88 -4.98 2.33 -15.68
CA ASN A 88 -5.53 3.26 -16.65
C ASN A 88 -6.57 2.60 -17.56
N GLY A 89 -6.32 1.35 -17.94
CA GLY A 89 -7.28 0.58 -18.73
C GLY A 89 -8.55 0.29 -17.93
N TRP A 90 -8.39 -0.08 -16.66
CA TRP A 90 -9.55 -0.32 -15.80
C TRP A 90 -10.41 0.94 -15.65
N LYS A 91 -9.79 2.07 -15.46
CA LYS A 91 -10.53 3.34 -15.33
C LYS A 91 -11.31 3.66 -16.60
N ARG A 92 -10.71 3.44 -17.77
CA ARG A 92 -11.39 3.65 -19.04
C ARG A 92 -12.55 2.67 -19.25
N ASN A 93 -12.44 1.47 -18.71
CA ASN A 93 -13.44 0.42 -18.93
C ASN A 93 -14.42 0.25 -17.76
N GLY A 94 -14.52 1.28 -16.90
CA GLY A 94 -15.46 1.26 -15.78
C GLY A 94 -15.12 0.21 -14.72
N TRP A 95 -13.84 -0.07 -14.54
CA TRP A 95 -13.34 -1.02 -13.55
C TRP A 95 -13.81 -2.45 -13.82
N ARG A 96 -13.94 -2.79 -15.09
CA ARG A 96 -14.32 -4.14 -15.51
C ARG A 96 -13.27 -4.74 -16.42
N THR A 97 -13.18 -6.07 -16.38
CA THR A 97 -12.29 -6.81 -17.27
C THR A 97 -12.92 -6.91 -18.67
N ALA A 98 -12.17 -7.49 -19.62
CA ALA A 98 -12.64 -7.64 -21.00
C ALA A 98 -13.96 -8.43 -21.08
N ASP A 99 -14.17 -9.40 -20.18
CA ASP A 99 -15.40 -10.18 -20.13
C ASP A 99 -16.46 -9.56 -19.22
N ARG A 100 -16.33 -8.26 -18.94
CA ARG A 100 -17.30 -7.44 -18.21
C ARG A 100 -17.50 -7.83 -16.74
N LYS A 101 -16.53 -8.52 -16.17
CA LYS A 101 -16.56 -8.83 -14.74
C LYS A 101 -15.81 -7.77 -13.96
N PRO A 102 -16.17 -7.52 -12.69
CA PRO A 102 -15.41 -6.57 -11.89
C PRO A 102 -13.94 -6.95 -11.82
N VAL A 103 -13.08 -5.95 -11.82
CA VAL A 103 -11.65 -6.15 -11.63
C VAL A 103 -11.42 -6.78 -10.25
N LYS A 104 -10.50 -7.75 -10.16
CA LYS A 104 -10.17 -8.38 -8.88
C LYS A 104 -9.63 -7.32 -7.91
N ASN A 105 -10.09 -7.38 -6.67
CA ASN A 105 -9.73 -6.41 -5.63
C ASN A 105 -10.13 -4.97 -5.99
N VAL A 106 -11.21 -4.82 -6.76
CA VAL A 106 -11.64 -3.52 -7.27
C VAL A 106 -11.89 -2.52 -6.15
N ASP A 107 -12.42 -2.98 -5.01
CA ASP A 107 -12.66 -2.12 -3.85
C ASP A 107 -11.37 -1.43 -3.41
N LEU A 108 -10.29 -2.17 -3.32
CA LEU A 108 -9.01 -1.61 -2.88
C LEU A 108 -8.35 -0.78 -3.97
N TRP A 109 -8.43 -1.22 -5.24
CA TRP A 109 -7.85 -0.45 -6.33
C TRP A 109 -8.52 0.91 -6.49
N GLN A 110 -9.84 0.97 -6.34
CA GLN A 110 -10.56 2.24 -6.41
C GLN A 110 -10.20 3.15 -5.25
N ARG A 111 -10.09 2.59 -4.05
CA ARG A 111 -9.72 3.35 -2.87
C ARG A 111 -8.28 3.89 -2.99
N LEU A 112 -7.37 3.06 -3.51
CA LEU A 112 -6.00 3.49 -3.76
C LEU A 112 -5.95 4.62 -4.79
N ASP A 113 -6.71 4.50 -5.87
CA ASP A 113 -6.76 5.53 -6.90
C ASP A 113 -7.21 6.87 -6.31
N GLU A 114 -8.24 6.86 -5.49
CA GLU A 114 -8.70 8.06 -4.81
C GLU A 114 -7.63 8.67 -3.91
N ALA A 115 -6.92 7.83 -3.17
CA ALA A 115 -5.84 8.29 -2.30
C ALA A 115 -4.70 8.92 -3.10
N ILE A 116 -4.34 8.31 -4.22
CA ILE A 116 -3.29 8.82 -5.11
C ILE A 116 -3.67 10.20 -5.67
N GLN A 117 -4.94 10.39 -6.02
CA GLN A 117 -5.40 11.65 -6.62
C GLN A 117 -5.21 12.85 -5.70
N ARG A 118 -5.17 12.63 -4.39
CA ARG A 118 -5.01 13.72 -3.42
C ARG A 118 -3.56 14.16 -3.24
N HIS A 119 -2.62 13.41 -3.80
CA HIS A 119 -1.18 13.67 -3.61
C HIS A 119 -0.45 13.60 -4.93
N VAL A 120 0.82 14.00 -4.91
CA VAL A 120 1.75 13.70 -6.01
C VAL A 120 2.57 12.51 -5.55
N VAL A 121 2.31 11.34 -6.10
CA VAL A 121 2.97 10.10 -5.66
C VAL A 121 4.03 9.69 -6.67
N ARG A 122 5.27 9.56 -6.20
CA ARG A 122 6.37 9.02 -6.98
C ARG A 122 6.66 7.62 -6.46
N TRP A 123 6.52 6.64 -7.33
CA TRP A 123 6.66 5.24 -6.96
C TRP A 123 8.10 4.78 -7.11
N HIS A 124 8.59 4.09 -6.08
CA HIS A 124 9.94 3.53 -6.06
C HIS A 124 9.82 2.03 -5.84
N TRP A 125 10.06 1.28 -6.91
CA TRP A 125 9.93 -0.18 -6.89
C TRP A 125 11.24 -0.77 -6.42
N VAL A 126 11.25 -1.29 -5.18
CA VAL A 126 12.46 -1.88 -4.62
C VAL A 126 12.44 -3.39 -4.84
N LYS A 127 13.62 -3.99 -4.80
CA LYS A 127 13.78 -5.40 -5.11
C LYS A 127 14.11 -6.15 -3.83
N GLY A 128 13.09 -6.71 -3.20
CA GLY A 128 13.25 -7.43 -1.95
C GLY A 128 13.52 -6.50 -0.78
N HIS A 129 13.81 -7.09 0.38
CA HIS A 129 14.03 -6.35 1.62
C HIS A 129 15.49 -6.20 1.99
N ALA A 130 16.35 -7.07 1.45
CA ALA A 130 17.74 -7.13 1.88
C ALA A 130 18.47 -5.82 1.63
N GLY A 131 19.14 -5.32 2.66
CA GLY A 131 19.91 -4.09 2.56
C GLY A 131 19.13 -2.81 2.69
N HIS A 132 17.82 -2.88 2.87
CA HIS A 132 16.96 -1.71 3.02
C HIS A 132 16.36 -1.68 4.41
N GLU A 133 16.96 -0.92 5.30
CA GLU A 133 16.55 -0.86 6.70
C GLU A 133 15.07 -0.55 6.87
N MET A 134 14.55 0.44 6.14
CA MET A 134 13.15 0.84 6.27
C MET A 134 12.21 -0.21 5.69
N ASN A 135 12.62 -0.88 4.62
CA ASN A 135 11.82 -1.96 4.07
C ASN A 135 11.77 -3.15 5.04
N GLU A 136 12.88 -3.44 5.71
CA GLU A 136 12.91 -4.48 6.73
C GLU A 136 12.03 -4.11 7.91
N ARG A 137 12.01 -2.83 8.30
CA ARG A 137 11.13 -2.37 9.37
C ARG A 137 9.67 -2.49 9.00
N ALA A 138 9.31 -2.15 7.76
CA ALA A 138 7.94 -2.32 7.28
C ALA A 138 7.51 -3.79 7.33
N ASP A 139 8.41 -4.70 6.98
CA ASP A 139 8.17 -6.14 7.09
C ASP A 139 7.93 -6.56 8.55
N GLU A 140 8.73 -6.03 9.48
CA GLU A 140 8.54 -6.31 10.90
C GLU A 140 7.17 -5.84 11.39
N LEU A 141 6.73 -4.67 10.96
CA LEU A 141 5.42 -4.15 11.33
C LEU A 141 4.31 -5.04 10.77
N ALA A 142 4.45 -5.48 9.54
CA ALA A 142 3.47 -6.40 8.94
C ALA A 142 3.40 -7.70 9.73
N ARG A 143 4.54 -8.23 10.15
CA ARG A 143 4.57 -9.46 10.95
C ARG A 143 3.94 -9.26 12.32
N ALA A 144 4.10 -8.10 12.92
CA ALA A 144 3.42 -7.80 14.20
C ALA A 144 1.90 -7.79 14.02
N GLY A 145 1.43 -7.17 12.94
CA GLY A 145 0.01 -7.19 12.60
C GLY A 145 -0.49 -8.59 12.30
N LEU A 146 0.35 -9.43 11.69
CA LEU A 146 0.00 -10.81 11.38
C LEU A 146 -0.23 -11.63 12.65
N ALA A 147 0.60 -11.42 13.66
CA ALA A 147 0.43 -12.11 14.94
C ALA A 147 -0.92 -11.75 15.56
N GLU A 148 -1.30 -10.46 15.51
CA GLU A 148 -2.61 -10.02 16.00
C GLU A 148 -3.76 -10.62 15.19
N ALA A 149 -3.63 -10.68 13.87
CA ALA A 149 -4.65 -11.23 12.99
C ALA A 149 -4.88 -12.73 13.28
N ARG A 150 -3.80 -13.47 13.56
CA ARG A 150 -3.90 -14.88 13.92
C ARG A 150 -4.66 -15.08 15.23
N LEU A 151 -4.41 -14.22 16.22
CA LEU A 151 -5.14 -14.27 17.48
C LEU A 151 -6.62 -13.97 17.28
N ALA A 152 -6.95 -12.99 16.46
CA ALA A 152 -8.33 -12.66 16.15
C ALA A 152 -9.05 -13.83 15.48
N LYS A 153 -8.36 -14.58 14.62
CA LYS A 153 -8.94 -15.73 13.95
C LYS A 153 -9.26 -16.87 14.93
N VAL A 154 -8.45 -17.03 15.96
CA VAL A 154 -8.64 -18.11 16.94
C VAL A 154 -9.78 -17.79 17.90
N ARG A 155 -10.09 -16.53 18.10
CA ARG A 155 -11.20 -16.11 18.94
C ARG A 155 -12.52 -16.33 18.21
#